data_499abf9246a275d36771d170b40fb28f
#
_entry.id   499abf9246a275d36771d170b40fb28f
#
_cell.length_a   1.000
_cell.length_b   1.000
_cell.length_c   1.000
_cell.angle_alpha   90.00
_cell.angle_beta   90.00
_cell.angle_gamma   90.00
#
_symmetry.space_group_name_H-M   'P 1'
#
loop_
_entity.id
_entity.type
_entity.pdbx_description
1 polymer ?
#
loop_
_entity_poly.entity_id
_entity_poly.type
_entity_poly.pdbx_seq_one_letter_code
_entity_poly.pdbx_strand_id
1 'polypeptide(L)'
;GMIQTSPVTGAVGWRYCSEYVYEDSLAWGFTQTHLNGTGCMDLGDILVMPVTGTRTRAWNAYRSRFSKDKEAATPGYYTVELSDPQVKAELTASIHAALHRYTYHNADSASVLIDLQHGPAWREEQYHSQVNSCEVNWEDAQTLTGHVNNTVWVDQDYFFIMKFNRPVVDSLYLPMGKTEKGKRIIATFDMQPGDELMM
;
A
#
# COMPACT_ATOMS: atom_id res chain seq x y z
N GLY A 1 -12.72 7.39 -12.13
CA GLY A 1 -11.71 7.76 -11.19
C GLY A 1 -10.33 7.81 -11.82
N MET A 2 -9.45 8.54 -11.20
CA MET A 2 -8.05 8.62 -11.60
C MET A 2 -7.18 7.97 -10.53
N ILE A 3 -6.12 7.31 -10.94
CA ILE A 3 -5.08 6.83 -10.04
C ILE A 3 -4.21 8.01 -9.60
N GLN A 4 -3.91 8.05 -8.31
CA GLN A 4 -2.93 8.94 -7.73
C GLN A 4 -2.14 8.13 -6.68
N THR A 5 -1.09 7.44 -7.14
CA THR A 5 -0.25 6.69 -6.22
C THR A 5 0.72 7.62 -5.50
N SER A 6 0.80 7.50 -4.18
CA SER A 6 1.73 8.29 -3.37
C SER A 6 2.07 7.62 -2.03
N PRO A 7 3.16 8.05 -1.36
CA PRO A 7 3.54 7.53 -0.07
C PRO A 7 2.53 7.93 1.02
N VAL A 8 2.42 7.06 2.02
CA VAL A 8 1.64 7.25 3.23
C VAL A 8 2.58 7.28 4.42
N THR A 9 2.51 8.33 5.24
CA THR A 9 3.25 8.44 6.51
C THR A 9 2.33 8.44 7.72
N GLY A 10 1.03 8.55 7.50
CA GLY A 10 -0.02 8.45 8.50
C GLY A 10 -1.39 8.59 7.89
N ALA A 11 -2.43 8.23 8.63
CA ALA A 11 -3.79 8.16 8.10
C ALA A 11 -4.86 8.66 9.08
N VAL A 12 -4.49 9.28 10.20
CA VAL A 12 -5.45 9.72 11.23
C VAL A 12 -5.32 11.21 11.52
N GLY A 13 -6.44 11.92 11.45
CA GLY A 13 -6.55 13.35 11.78
C GLY A 13 -6.11 14.29 10.64
N TRP A 14 -6.41 15.57 10.81
CA TRP A 14 -6.19 16.62 9.81
C TRP A 14 -4.78 16.69 9.23
N ARG A 15 -3.77 16.37 10.03
CA ARG A 15 -2.38 16.38 9.60
C ARG A 15 -2.15 15.46 8.39
N TYR A 16 -2.94 14.38 8.31
CA TYR A 16 -2.81 13.33 7.31
C TYR A 16 -3.95 13.33 6.28
N CYS A 17 -4.55 14.48 5.99
CA CYS A 17 -5.62 14.54 5.00
C CYS A 17 -5.17 14.19 3.56
N SER A 18 -3.86 14.26 3.28
CA SER A 18 -3.26 13.72 2.06
C SER A 18 -2.28 12.57 2.35
N GLU A 19 -2.38 11.96 3.52
CA GLU A 19 -1.63 10.80 4.02
C GLU A 19 -0.10 10.97 4.09
N TYR A 20 0.48 11.98 3.47
CA TYR A 20 1.91 12.26 3.51
C TYR A 20 2.20 13.55 4.24
N VAL A 21 3.15 13.49 5.17
CA VAL A 21 3.70 14.64 5.90
C VAL A 21 5.22 14.65 5.77
N TYR A 22 5.77 15.76 5.29
CA TYR A 22 7.19 15.85 4.95
C TYR A 22 8.13 15.59 6.14
N GLU A 23 7.75 16.01 7.34
CA GLU A 23 8.56 15.85 8.55
C GLU A 23 8.62 14.41 9.07
N ASP A 24 7.75 13.56 8.57
CA ASP A 24 7.73 12.15 8.99
C ASP A 24 8.89 11.36 8.36
N SER A 25 9.33 10.33 9.08
CA SER A 25 10.40 9.42 8.66
C SER A 25 9.98 7.94 8.69
N LEU A 26 8.68 7.68 8.82
CA LEU A 26 8.11 6.34 8.85
C LEU A 26 7.06 6.19 7.73
N ALA A 27 7.37 5.42 6.71
CA ALA A 27 6.44 5.07 5.65
C ALA A 27 5.55 3.91 6.07
N TRP A 28 4.24 4.03 5.83
CA TRP A 28 3.27 2.96 6.04
C TRP A 28 3.12 2.10 4.78
N GLY A 29 3.33 2.70 3.62
CA GLY A 29 3.21 2.10 2.30
C GLY A 29 2.85 3.14 1.25
N PHE A 30 2.21 2.68 0.18
CA PHE A 30 1.79 3.49 -0.96
C PHE A 30 0.33 3.20 -1.29
N THR A 31 -0.53 4.21 -1.25
CA THR A 31 -1.94 4.09 -1.65
C THR A 31 -2.14 4.46 -3.11
N GLN A 32 -3.27 4.05 -3.68
CA GLN A 32 -3.54 4.21 -5.12
C GLN A 32 -4.53 5.32 -5.43
N THR A 33 -5.15 5.87 -4.41
CA THR A 33 -6.13 6.96 -4.52
C THR A 33 -5.84 8.00 -3.45
N HIS A 34 -6.04 9.28 -3.77
CA HIS A 34 -5.89 10.39 -2.83
C HIS A 34 -6.85 11.53 -3.15
N LEU A 35 -7.26 12.25 -2.11
CA LEU A 35 -7.97 13.52 -2.24
C LEU A 35 -7.07 14.65 -1.75
N ASN A 36 -6.42 15.36 -2.68
CA ASN A 36 -5.48 16.43 -2.38
C ASN A 36 -6.07 17.83 -2.56
N GLY A 37 -5.57 18.77 -1.76
CA GLY A 37 -5.86 20.19 -1.90
C GLY A 37 -7.18 20.66 -1.27
N THR A 38 -7.96 19.78 -0.67
CA THR A 38 -9.25 20.10 -0.07
C THR A 38 -9.19 20.26 1.45
N GLY A 39 -8.17 19.71 2.11
CA GLY A 39 -8.11 19.59 3.55
C GLY A 39 -9.14 18.62 4.14
N CYS A 40 -9.77 17.80 3.31
CA CYS A 40 -10.69 16.75 3.72
C CYS A 40 -10.03 15.39 3.54
N MET A 41 -10.32 14.47 4.44
CA MET A 41 -9.84 13.10 4.38
C MET A 41 -10.85 12.25 3.63
N ASP A 42 -10.49 11.82 2.46
CA ASP A 42 -11.23 10.82 1.67
C ASP A 42 -10.30 10.17 0.66
N LEU A 43 -10.67 9.00 0.14
CA LEU A 43 -9.79 8.16 -0.66
C LEU A 43 -8.61 7.64 0.19
N GLY A 44 -7.48 7.27 -0.38
CA GLY A 44 -6.38 6.67 0.38
C GLY A 44 -6.50 5.16 0.48
N ASP A 45 -7.00 4.54 -0.59
CA ASP A 45 -7.34 3.13 -0.61
C ASP A 45 -6.25 2.29 -1.28
N ILE A 46 -6.32 0.99 -1.02
CA ILE A 46 -5.46 -0.04 -1.62
C ILE A 46 -3.99 0.28 -1.32
N LEU A 47 -3.63 0.18 -0.04
CA LEU A 47 -2.26 0.36 0.38
C LEU A 47 -1.43 -0.87 0.03
N VAL A 48 -0.25 -0.63 -0.55
CA VAL A 48 0.76 -1.66 -0.82
C VAL A 48 2.08 -1.28 -0.17
N MET A 49 2.80 -2.28 0.36
CA MET A 49 4.10 -2.07 1.00
C MET A 49 5.03 -3.23 0.69
N PRO A 50 6.20 -3.01 0.05
CA PRO A 50 7.20 -4.05 -0.10
C PRO A 50 7.82 -4.38 1.26
N VAL A 51 7.97 -5.66 1.54
CA VAL A 51 8.42 -6.19 2.84
C VAL A 51 9.38 -7.36 2.66
N THR A 52 10.20 -7.63 3.68
CA THR A 52 11.12 -8.77 3.73
C THR A 52 11.06 -9.45 5.10
N GLY A 53 11.56 -10.68 5.20
CA GLY A 53 11.68 -11.41 6.44
C GLY A 53 10.36 -11.99 6.96
N THR A 54 10.14 -12.01 8.27
CA THR A 54 9.01 -12.68 8.91
C THR A 54 7.66 -12.11 8.48
N ARG A 55 6.80 -12.96 7.91
CA ARG A 55 5.50 -12.60 7.32
C ARG A 55 4.32 -12.61 8.30
N THR A 56 4.51 -13.00 9.54
CA THR A 56 3.44 -13.16 10.54
C THR A 56 3.40 -12.03 11.57
N ARG A 57 3.79 -10.83 11.17
CA ARG A 57 3.78 -9.66 12.05
C ARG A 57 2.38 -9.05 12.13
N ALA A 58 2.14 -8.26 13.19
CA ALA A 58 1.00 -7.35 13.19
C ALA A 58 1.09 -6.39 12.00
N TRP A 59 -0.04 -6.00 11.42
CA TRP A 59 -0.09 -5.19 10.19
C TRP A 59 0.73 -3.89 10.26
N ASN A 60 0.78 -3.25 11.42
CA ASN A 60 1.53 -2.01 11.64
C ASN A 60 3.04 -2.21 11.78
N ALA A 61 3.51 -3.44 11.93
CA ALA A 61 4.94 -3.77 12.00
C ALA A 61 5.62 -3.87 10.62
N TYR A 62 4.86 -3.69 9.53
CA TYR A 62 5.40 -3.65 8.17
C TYR A 62 5.79 -2.24 7.70
N ARG A 63 5.57 -1.22 8.52
CA ARG A 63 6.03 0.15 8.26
C ARG A 63 7.54 0.20 8.23
N SER A 64 8.10 1.11 7.42
CA SER A 64 9.54 1.26 7.25
C SER A 64 10.00 2.66 7.53
N ARG A 65 11.11 2.78 8.22
CA ARG A 65 11.87 4.03 8.30
C ARG A 65 12.43 4.38 6.92
N PHE A 66 12.53 5.67 6.65
CA PHE A 66 13.19 6.21 5.48
C PHE A 66 13.86 7.55 5.80
N SER A 67 14.78 8.00 4.94
CA SER A 67 15.47 9.29 5.06
C SER A 67 15.13 10.17 3.88
N LYS A 68 14.97 11.47 4.13
CA LYS A 68 14.74 12.50 3.09
C LYS A 68 15.88 12.58 2.08
N ASP A 69 17.10 12.26 2.49
CA ASP A 69 18.26 12.22 1.58
C ASP A 69 18.18 11.09 0.54
N LYS A 70 17.29 10.13 0.77
CA LYS A 70 17.05 8.97 -0.10
C LYS A 70 15.62 8.94 -0.64
N GLU A 71 14.97 10.08 -0.61
CA GLU A 71 13.64 10.31 -1.16
C GLU A 71 13.72 11.37 -2.26
N ALA A 72 13.05 11.16 -3.38
CA ALA A 72 12.94 12.15 -4.43
C ALA A 72 11.58 12.07 -5.12
N ALA A 73 11.06 13.24 -5.50
CA ALA A 73 9.81 13.37 -6.25
C ALA A 73 9.97 14.38 -7.38
N THR A 74 9.41 14.03 -8.53
CA THR A 74 9.22 14.92 -9.66
C THR A 74 7.81 14.70 -10.22
N PRO A 75 7.24 15.61 -11.01
CA PRO A 75 5.95 15.36 -11.61
C PRO A 75 5.89 14.01 -12.34
N GLY A 76 4.98 13.12 -11.90
CA GLY A 76 4.81 11.78 -12.46
C GLY A 76 5.78 10.71 -11.98
N TYR A 77 6.69 11.01 -11.06
CA TYR A 77 7.63 10.01 -10.53
C TYR A 77 7.99 10.28 -9.08
N TYR A 78 7.98 9.21 -8.29
CA TYR A 78 8.41 9.20 -6.90
C TYR A 78 9.38 8.04 -6.64
N THR A 79 10.38 8.25 -5.77
CA THR A 79 11.28 7.18 -5.34
C THR A 79 11.72 7.38 -3.88
N VAL A 80 11.91 6.26 -3.18
CA VAL A 80 12.40 6.23 -1.79
C VAL A 80 13.12 4.93 -1.48
N GLU A 81 14.16 5.01 -0.63
CA GLU A 81 14.80 3.83 -0.02
C GLU A 81 14.13 3.52 1.32
N LEU A 82 13.49 2.36 1.40
CA LEU A 82 12.89 1.81 2.61
C LEU A 82 13.95 1.07 3.42
N SER A 83 14.28 1.59 4.60
CA SER A 83 15.44 1.12 5.37
C SER A 83 15.24 -0.26 6.00
N ASP A 84 14.02 -0.55 6.47
CA ASP A 84 13.77 -1.78 7.22
C ASP A 84 13.67 -3.01 6.30
N PRO A 85 12.92 -3.02 5.19
CA PRO A 85 12.94 -4.13 4.24
C PRO A 85 14.15 -4.09 3.30
N GLN A 86 14.95 -3.02 3.30
CA GLN A 86 16.05 -2.80 2.35
C GLN A 86 15.56 -2.87 0.89
N VAL A 87 14.54 -2.07 0.58
CA VAL A 87 13.91 -2.01 -0.75
C VAL A 87 13.92 -0.59 -1.26
N LYS A 88 14.39 -0.41 -2.51
CA LYS A 88 14.11 0.81 -3.26
C LYS A 88 12.74 0.70 -3.89
N ALA A 89 11.86 1.65 -3.58
CA ALA A 89 10.55 1.79 -4.20
C ALA A 89 10.55 2.94 -5.20
N GLU A 90 9.97 2.69 -6.38
CA GLU A 90 9.79 3.67 -7.44
C GLU A 90 8.35 3.60 -7.95
N LEU A 91 7.70 4.75 -8.06
CA LEU A 91 6.28 4.85 -8.41
C LEU A 91 6.09 5.80 -9.58
N THR A 92 5.20 5.44 -10.49
CA THR A 92 4.65 6.32 -11.51
C THR A 92 3.20 5.95 -11.79
N ALA A 93 2.44 6.85 -12.41
CA ALA A 93 1.05 6.59 -12.75
C ALA A 93 0.66 7.20 -14.09
N SER A 94 -0.28 6.54 -14.75
CA SER A 94 -1.13 7.11 -15.79
C SER A 94 -2.50 7.46 -15.21
N ILE A 95 -3.46 7.84 -16.05
CA ILE A 95 -4.79 8.24 -15.57
C ILE A 95 -5.50 7.10 -14.81
N HIS A 96 -5.34 5.86 -15.25
CA HIS A 96 -6.08 4.72 -14.69
C HIS A 96 -5.19 3.56 -14.22
N ALA A 97 -3.87 3.71 -14.25
CA ALA A 97 -2.96 2.67 -13.81
C ALA A 97 -1.77 3.26 -13.07
N ALA A 98 -1.38 2.64 -11.97
CA ALA A 98 -0.11 2.87 -11.30
C ALA A 98 0.88 1.79 -11.73
N LEU A 99 2.15 2.14 -11.77
CA LEU A 99 3.26 1.21 -11.89
C LEU A 99 4.20 1.40 -10.72
N HIS A 100 4.41 0.34 -9.98
CA HIS A 100 5.39 0.27 -8.91
C HIS A 100 6.54 -0.63 -9.33
N ARG A 101 7.77 -0.22 -9.01
CA ARG A 101 8.97 -1.03 -9.13
C ARG A 101 9.66 -1.09 -7.77
N TYR A 102 9.89 -2.30 -7.30
CA TYR A 102 10.56 -2.57 -6.04
C TYR A 102 11.85 -3.34 -6.28
N THR A 103 13.00 -2.71 -6.02
CA THR A 103 14.30 -3.38 -6.07
C THR A 103 14.65 -3.88 -4.69
N TYR A 104 14.74 -5.20 -4.52
CA TYR A 104 15.04 -5.83 -3.25
C TYR A 104 16.54 -6.00 -3.06
N HIS A 105 17.16 -5.21 -2.19
CA HIS A 105 18.58 -5.35 -1.85
C HIS A 105 18.81 -6.56 -0.93
N ASN A 106 17.80 -6.92 -0.14
CA ASN A 106 17.71 -8.17 0.61
C ASN A 106 16.45 -8.91 0.16
N ALA A 107 16.62 -10.15 -0.33
CA ALA A 107 15.52 -10.95 -0.89
C ALA A 107 14.98 -12.01 0.10
N ASP A 108 15.36 -11.95 1.40
CA ASP A 108 14.81 -12.88 2.39
C ASP A 108 13.30 -12.70 2.50
N SER A 109 12.56 -13.72 2.01
CA SER A 109 11.09 -13.72 1.96
C SER A 109 10.53 -12.45 1.31
N ALA A 110 11.10 -12.03 0.16
CA ALA A 110 10.67 -10.86 -0.58
C ALA A 110 9.17 -10.91 -0.87
N SER A 111 8.42 -9.93 -0.38
CA SER A 111 6.97 -9.96 -0.39
C SER A 111 6.38 -8.56 -0.55
N VAL A 112 5.10 -8.50 -0.89
CA VAL A 112 4.30 -7.27 -0.86
C VAL A 112 3.12 -7.47 0.09
N LEU A 113 2.99 -6.60 1.09
CA LEU A 113 1.74 -6.43 1.82
C LEU A 113 0.75 -5.68 0.93
N ILE A 114 -0.45 -6.23 0.81
CA ILE A 114 -1.62 -5.58 0.20
C ILE A 114 -2.63 -5.39 1.32
N ASP A 115 -2.87 -4.14 1.74
CA ASP A 115 -3.80 -3.80 2.81
C ASP A 115 -5.04 -3.13 2.23
N LEU A 116 -6.11 -3.89 2.16
CA LEU A 116 -7.43 -3.46 1.68
C LEU A 116 -8.36 -3.01 2.84
N GLN A 117 -7.81 -2.89 4.05
CA GLN A 117 -8.48 -2.28 5.20
C GLN A 117 -8.03 -0.83 5.40
N HIS A 118 -6.90 -0.45 4.79
CA HIS A 118 -6.35 0.88 4.90
C HIS A 118 -7.29 1.95 4.32
N GLY A 119 -7.31 3.09 4.96
CA GLY A 119 -7.99 4.31 4.53
C GLY A 119 -7.82 5.41 5.58
N PRO A 120 -7.99 6.69 5.23
CA PRO A 120 -7.85 7.80 6.17
C PRO A 120 -8.99 7.83 7.18
N ALA A 121 -8.74 8.32 8.38
CA ALA A 121 -9.72 8.47 9.43
C ALA A 121 -9.57 9.77 10.21
N TRP A 122 -10.67 10.36 10.64
CA TRP A 122 -10.67 11.56 11.48
C TRP A 122 -10.14 11.29 12.88
N ARG A 123 -10.40 10.09 13.42
CA ARG A 123 -10.02 9.64 14.74
C ARG A 123 -9.56 8.20 14.73
N GLU A 124 -8.72 7.84 15.69
CA GLU A 124 -8.14 6.49 15.80
C GLU A 124 -9.22 5.40 15.85
N GLU A 125 -10.30 5.61 16.58
CA GLU A 125 -11.39 4.64 16.70
C GLU A 125 -12.15 4.39 15.39
N GLN A 126 -12.03 5.28 14.40
CA GLN A 126 -12.67 5.17 13.09
C GLN A 126 -11.78 4.46 12.07
N TYR A 127 -10.50 4.37 12.32
CA TYR A 127 -9.51 3.87 11.34
C TYR A 127 -9.81 2.45 10.82
N HIS A 128 -10.45 1.63 11.63
CA HIS A 128 -10.77 0.25 11.28
C HIS A 128 -12.24 0.02 10.90
N SER A 129 -13.01 1.05 10.64
CA SER A 129 -14.45 0.95 10.39
C SER A 129 -14.90 1.42 9.00
N GLN A 130 -13.99 1.89 8.14
CA GLN A 130 -14.37 2.46 6.85
C GLN A 130 -14.77 1.41 5.81
N VAL A 131 -14.18 0.22 5.86
CA VAL A 131 -14.47 -0.84 4.89
C VAL A 131 -15.76 -1.56 5.25
N ASN A 132 -16.72 -1.56 4.33
CA ASN A 132 -18.01 -2.22 4.47
C ASN A 132 -17.98 -3.67 3.93
N SER A 133 -17.25 -3.89 2.83
CA SER A 133 -17.03 -5.21 2.25
C SER A 133 -15.73 -5.25 1.45
N CYS A 134 -15.16 -6.44 1.32
CA CYS A 134 -13.95 -6.66 0.54
C CYS A 134 -13.94 -8.07 -0.05
N GLU A 135 -13.79 -8.15 -1.37
CA GLU A 135 -13.64 -9.40 -2.09
C GLU A 135 -12.33 -9.37 -2.89
N VAL A 136 -11.62 -10.48 -2.92
CA VAL A 136 -10.40 -10.65 -3.73
C VAL A 136 -10.36 -12.04 -4.30
N ASN A 137 -9.80 -12.15 -5.50
CA ASN A 137 -9.60 -13.40 -6.20
C ASN A 137 -8.24 -13.42 -6.92
N TRP A 138 -7.50 -14.52 -6.76
CA TRP A 138 -6.33 -14.79 -7.57
C TRP A 138 -6.79 -15.45 -8.89
N GLU A 139 -6.72 -14.72 -9.99
CA GLU A 139 -7.06 -15.24 -11.32
C GLU A 139 -5.99 -16.23 -11.81
N ASP A 140 -4.73 -15.94 -11.49
CA ASP A 140 -3.56 -16.78 -11.74
C ASP A 140 -2.44 -16.40 -10.74
N ALA A 141 -1.27 -16.98 -10.90
CA ALA A 141 -0.13 -16.72 -10.01
C ALA A 141 0.44 -15.28 -10.10
N GLN A 142 -0.02 -14.47 -11.04
CA GLN A 142 0.49 -13.11 -11.25
C GLN A 142 -0.61 -12.04 -11.23
N THR A 143 -1.87 -12.45 -11.08
CA THR A 143 -3.01 -11.53 -11.22
C THR A 143 -3.96 -11.66 -10.04
N LEU A 144 -4.08 -10.59 -9.26
CA LEU A 144 -5.07 -10.43 -8.20
C LEU A 144 -6.14 -9.44 -8.67
N THR A 145 -7.40 -9.82 -8.59
CA THR A 145 -8.54 -8.93 -8.78
C THR A 145 -9.25 -8.69 -7.46
N GLY A 146 -9.95 -7.60 -7.33
CA GLY A 146 -10.71 -7.33 -6.13
C GLY A 146 -11.72 -6.22 -6.25
N HIS A 147 -12.57 -6.18 -5.23
CA HIS A 147 -13.56 -5.14 -5.00
C HIS A 147 -13.53 -4.77 -3.51
N VAL A 148 -13.49 -3.48 -3.23
CA VAL A 148 -13.60 -2.91 -1.89
C VAL A 148 -14.70 -1.87 -1.90
N ASN A 149 -15.67 -2.00 -1.00
CA ASN A 149 -16.60 -0.92 -0.68
C ASN A 149 -16.19 -0.29 0.64
N ASN A 150 -16.04 1.02 0.66
CA ASN A 150 -15.76 1.77 1.87
C ASN A 150 -16.62 3.04 1.98
N THR A 151 -16.69 3.61 3.17
CA THR A 151 -17.38 4.86 3.44
C THR A 151 -16.54 5.72 4.38
N VAL A 152 -16.03 6.85 3.88
CA VAL A 152 -15.47 7.95 4.70
C VAL A 152 -16.41 9.15 4.62
N TRP A 153 -16.40 9.88 3.51
CA TRP A 153 -17.38 10.93 3.21
C TRP A 153 -18.52 10.42 2.34
N VAL A 154 -18.19 9.58 1.39
CA VAL A 154 -19.10 9.02 0.39
C VAL A 154 -18.94 7.51 0.42
N ASP A 155 -20.02 6.81 0.12
CA ASP A 155 -19.98 5.37 -0.13
C ASP A 155 -19.34 5.13 -1.50
N GLN A 156 -18.27 4.34 -1.52
CA GLN A 156 -17.41 4.18 -2.70
C GLN A 156 -17.11 2.71 -2.97
N ASP A 157 -17.14 2.37 -4.25
CA ASP A 157 -16.77 1.05 -4.75
C ASP A 157 -15.50 1.14 -5.59
N TYR A 158 -14.46 0.39 -5.19
CA TYR A 158 -13.20 0.27 -5.89
C TYR A 158 -13.09 -1.13 -6.49
N PHE A 159 -13.03 -1.20 -7.82
CA PHE A 159 -12.68 -2.42 -8.54
C PHE A 159 -11.24 -2.27 -9.04
N PHE A 160 -10.42 -3.27 -8.80
CA PHE A 160 -9.02 -3.23 -9.19
C PHE A 160 -8.51 -4.53 -9.78
N ILE A 161 -7.45 -4.41 -10.58
CA ILE A 161 -6.62 -5.51 -11.05
C ILE A 161 -5.17 -5.17 -10.69
N MET A 162 -4.50 -6.08 -10.00
CA MET A 162 -3.08 -6.01 -9.67
C MET A 162 -2.35 -7.09 -10.45
N LYS A 163 -1.33 -6.69 -11.23
CA LYS A 163 -0.52 -7.63 -12.02
C LYS A 163 0.94 -7.54 -11.62
N PHE A 164 1.57 -8.69 -11.40
CA PHE A 164 2.97 -8.81 -11.06
C PHE A 164 3.77 -9.35 -12.23
N ASN A 165 5.00 -8.86 -12.45
CA ASN A 165 5.90 -9.40 -13.48
C ASN A 165 6.51 -10.75 -13.10
N ARG A 166 6.30 -11.21 -11.86
CA ARG A 166 6.77 -12.50 -11.33
C ARG A 166 5.61 -13.28 -10.70
N PRO A 167 5.64 -14.61 -10.72
CA PRO A 167 4.61 -15.41 -10.06
C PRO A 167 4.71 -15.26 -8.54
N VAL A 168 3.58 -15.14 -7.90
CA VAL A 168 3.41 -15.31 -6.44
C VAL A 168 3.62 -16.78 -6.11
N VAL A 169 4.58 -17.08 -5.26
CA VAL A 169 4.90 -18.46 -4.85
C VAL A 169 4.16 -18.86 -3.58
N ASP A 170 3.73 -17.88 -2.78
CA ASP A 170 2.93 -18.09 -1.57
C ASP A 170 2.10 -16.84 -1.25
N SER A 171 0.91 -17.02 -0.68
CA SER A 171 0.08 -15.92 -0.22
C SER A 171 -0.50 -16.21 1.17
N LEU A 172 -0.33 -15.27 2.09
CA LEU A 172 -0.80 -15.37 3.46
C LEU A 172 -1.82 -14.27 3.75
N TYR A 173 -3.03 -14.65 4.19
CA TYR A 173 -4.01 -13.72 4.73
C TYR A 173 -3.70 -13.45 6.21
N LEU A 174 -3.46 -12.18 6.56
CA LEU A 174 -3.22 -11.80 7.94
C LEU A 174 -4.53 -11.82 8.74
N PRO A 175 -4.47 -12.12 10.04
CA PRO A 175 -5.63 -12.03 10.92
C PRO A 175 -6.23 -10.62 10.93
N MET A 176 -7.55 -10.55 10.87
CA MET A 176 -8.32 -9.31 10.93
C MET A 176 -8.96 -9.12 12.30
N GLY A 177 -9.12 -7.85 12.70
CA GLY A 177 -9.88 -7.51 13.89
C GLY A 177 -11.38 -7.79 13.74
N LYS A 178 -12.12 -7.87 14.85
CA LYS A 178 -13.55 -8.21 14.83
C LYS A 178 -14.44 -7.22 14.04
N THR A 179 -14.00 -5.98 13.93
CA THR A 179 -14.73 -4.91 13.23
C THR A 179 -14.18 -4.66 11.81
N GLU A 180 -13.05 -5.25 11.48
CA GLU A 180 -12.41 -5.11 10.18
C GLU A 180 -13.08 -6.02 9.15
N LYS A 181 -13.49 -5.46 8.03
CA LYS A 181 -14.14 -6.18 6.92
C LYS A 181 -13.30 -6.21 5.65
N GLY A 182 -12.16 -5.52 5.65
CA GLY A 182 -11.15 -5.59 4.60
C GLY A 182 -10.37 -6.89 4.62
N LYS A 183 -9.30 -6.92 3.86
CA LYS A 183 -8.33 -8.02 3.84
C LYS A 183 -6.91 -7.46 3.85
N ARG A 184 -6.00 -8.21 4.47
CA ARG A 184 -4.54 -7.97 4.39
C ARG A 184 -3.87 -9.22 3.87
N ILE A 185 -3.11 -9.08 2.80
CA ILE A 185 -2.50 -10.19 2.09
C ILE A 185 -1.00 -9.94 2.01
N ILE A 186 -0.18 -10.93 2.35
CA ILE A 186 1.25 -10.95 2.04
C ILE A 186 1.45 -11.85 0.83
N ALA A 187 1.77 -11.27 -0.31
CA ALA A 187 2.14 -11.99 -1.52
C ALA A 187 3.67 -12.15 -1.56
N THR A 188 4.18 -13.37 -1.63
CA THR A 188 5.61 -13.69 -1.60
C THR A 188 6.10 -14.13 -2.97
N PHE A 189 7.33 -13.72 -3.30
CA PHE A 189 7.97 -13.93 -4.58
C PHE A 189 9.32 -14.63 -4.40
N ASP A 190 9.69 -15.49 -5.34
CA ASP A 190 11.05 -16.05 -5.41
C ASP A 190 11.96 -15.02 -6.08
N MET A 191 12.86 -14.43 -5.29
CA MET A 191 13.71 -13.33 -5.71
C MET A 191 15.12 -13.49 -5.18
N GLN A 192 16.08 -12.92 -5.87
CA GLN A 192 17.45 -12.78 -5.45
C GLN A 192 17.78 -11.32 -5.10
N PRO A 193 18.80 -11.06 -4.26
CA PRO A 193 19.26 -9.70 -4.00
C PRO A 193 19.58 -8.93 -5.30
N GLY A 194 18.97 -7.75 -5.45
CA GLY A 194 19.07 -6.93 -6.64
C GLY A 194 17.96 -7.14 -7.68
N ASP A 195 17.10 -8.15 -7.48
CA ASP A 195 15.96 -8.37 -8.38
C ASP A 195 14.89 -7.27 -8.25
N GLU A 196 14.19 -7.04 -9.36
CA GLU A 196 13.09 -6.09 -9.45
C GLU A 196 11.74 -6.81 -9.54
N LEU A 197 10.82 -6.40 -8.68
CA LEU A 197 9.40 -6.72 -8.78
C LEU A 197 8.67 -5.51 -9.35
N MET A 198 7.93 -5.72 -10.43
CA MET A 198 7.00 -4.72 -10.97
C MET A 198 5.55 -5.15 -10.73
N MET A 199 4.76 -4.19 -10.34
CA MET A 199 3.34 -4.36 -10.09
C MET A 199 2.57 -3.25 -10.80
#